data_975cb7881d337028a94605210e37b09e
#
_entry.id   975cb7881d337028a94605210e37b09e
#
_cell.length_a   1.000
_cell.length_b   1.000
_cell.length_c   1.000
_cell.angle_alpha   90.00
_cell.angle_beta   90.00
_cell.angle_gamma   90.00
#
_symmetry.space_group_name_H-M   'P 1'
#
loop_
_entity.id
_entity.type
_entity.pdbx_description
1 polymer ?
#
loop_
_entity_poly.entity_id
_entity_poly.type
_entity_poly.pdbx_seq_one_letter_code
_entity_poly.pdbx_strand_id
1 'polypeptide(L)'
;DFCLSLSSFCILRSPALDAELKKAFKKLAMKYHPDRNPDDPAANEKFKEAAEAYEVLSDAEKKSAYDQFGHAGVQGMGGNQGAGFQDFNFGDIFGDIFGDVFGGRRSSGRSARGQDLQYTLELSLKEAILGVKKTIKIPVDKSCNDCAGSGAKPGSSPVTCNQCNGVGQVRMQQGFFSVQQPCNACRGEGRIIQDHCGSCRGAGVKHETKSLSVSIPSGVDNGDKVRLSGEGSAARGGHTGDLYVVIQVAHNEIFERDGRDLYFEAPIPFEVAVLGGTINVPGLESKIALKIPSYTQTGKIFRIKGKGAASVRDSRRGDLLCRVVVETPVNLSKAQLKIFEEFAQSIAGEEHHPIKKSFKKASDQFHNK
;
A
#
# COMPACT_ATOMS: atom_id res chain seq x y z
N ASP A 1 -42.30 16.34 14.09
CA ASP A 1 -41.51 17.27 14.95
C ASP A 1 -40.12 17.62 14.37
N PHE A 2 -39.63 16.91 13.36
CA PHE A 2 -38.31 17.17 12.73
C PHE A 2 -38.40 18.25 11.62
N CYS A 3 -39.52 18.39 10.96
CA CYS A 3 -39.80 19.43 9.95
C CYS A 3 -39.80 20.85 10.51
N LEU A 4 -40.13 21.04 11.79
CA LEU A 4 -40.15 22.33 12.49
C LEU A 4 -38.75 22.82 12.85
N SER A 5 -37.76 21.94 12.97
CA SER A 5 -36.36 22.26 13.24
C SER A 5 -35.60 22.82 12.03
N LEU A 6 -35.95 22.40 10.82
CA LEU A 6 -35.34 22.87 9.57
C LEU A 6 -35.85 24.25 9.13
N SER A 7 -37.12 24.57 9.41
CA SER A 7 -37.71 25.88 9.08
C SER A 7 -37.15 27.02 9.95
N SER A 8 -36.68 26.72 11.16
CA SER A 8 -36.02 27.72 12.04
C SER A 8 -34.61 28.10 11.57
N PHE A 9 -33.99 27.33 10.69
CA PHE A 9 -32.65 27.59 10.16
C PHE A 9 -32.66 28.47 8.87
N CYS A 10 -33.81 28.73 8.28
CA CYS A 10 -33.95 29.45 6.99
C CYS A 10 -33.77 30.96 7.03
N ILE A 11 -33.53 31.61 8.18
CA ILE A 11 -33.67 33.08 8.31
C ILE A 11 -32.36 33.88 8.29
N LEU A 12 -31.19 33.26 8.32
CA LEU A 12 -29.91 33.99 8.40
C LEU A 12 -28.98 33.75 7.19
N ARG A 13 -28.79 34.78 6.36
CA ARG A 13 -27.78 34.87 5.29
C ARG A 13 -26.41 35.21 5.92
N SER A 14 -25.52 34.24 6.08
CA SER A 14 -24.11 34.49 6.43
C SER A 14 -23.23 33.31 5.99
N PRO A 15 -21.99 33.52 5.52
CA PRO A 15 -21.02 32.46 5.21
C PRO A 15 -20.66 31.58 6.42
N ALA A 16 -20.93 32.01 7.64
CA ALA A 16 -20.84 31.19 8.86
C ALA A 16 -21.83 30.01 8.85
N LEU A 17 -22.94 30.11 8.13
CA LEU A 17 -24.01 29.12 8.05
C LEU A 17 -23.57 27.85 7.33
N ASP A 18 -22.73 27.93 6.32
CA ASP A 18 -22.25 26.75 5.57
C ASP A 18 -21.34 25.86 6.40
N ALA A 19 -20.52 26.44 7.27
CA ALA A 19 -19.66 25.69 8.16
C ALA A 19 -20.48 25.00 9.28
N GLU A 20 -21.52 25.64 9.78
CA GLU A 20 -22.44 25.10 10.77
C GLU A 20 -23.32 24.00 10.20
N LEU A 21 -23.83 24.17 8.98
CA LEU A 21 -24.60 23.18 8.23
C LEU A 21 -23.77 21.91 8.00
N LYS A 22 -22.54 22.09 7.55
CA LYS A 22 -21.58 20.98 7.36
C LYS A 22 -21.27 20.23 8.65
N LYS A 23 -21.14 20.97 9.76
CA LYS A 23 -20.88 20.39 11.09
C LYS A 23 -22.09 19.61 11.61
N ALA A 24 -23.31 20.15 11.41
CA ALA A 24 -24.56 19.51 11.80
C ALA A 24 -24.80 18.22 11.00
N PHE A 25 -24.63 18.28 9.68
CA PHE A 25 -24.72 17.11 8.81
C PHE A 25 -23.73 16.02 9.19
N LYS A 26 -22.44 16.37 9.41
CA LYS A 26 -21.42 15.41 9.84
C LYS A 26 -21.79 14.70 11.14
N LYS A 27 -22.38 15.44 12.10
CA LYS A 27 -22.82 14.88 13.38
C LYS A 27 -23.99 13.89 13.20
N LEU A 28 -24.97 14.21 12.36
CA LEU A 28 -26.11 13.35 12.06
C LEU A 28 -25.68 12.12 11.24
N ALA A 29 -24.85 12.33 10.22
CA ALA A 29 -24.30 11.25 9.40
C ALA A 29 -23.49 10.24 10.22
N MET A 30 -22.67 10.69 11.17
CA MET A 30 -21.95 9.80 12.07
C MET A 30 -22.85 9.06 13.07
N LYS A 31 -23.97 9.66 13.47
CA LYS A 31 -24.92 9.05 14.41
C LYS A 31 -25.78 7.98 13.76
N TYR A 32 -26.22 8.21 12.53
CA TYR A 32 -27.16 7.36 11.81
C TYR A 32 -26.50 6.61 10.64
N HIS A 33 -25.16 6.49 10.63
CA HIS A 33 -24.44 5.78 9.56
C HIS A 33 -24.87 4.31 9.49
N PRO A 34 -25.11 3.75 8.29
CA PRO A 34 -25.52 2.36 8.13
C PRO A 34 -24.51 1.37 8.72
N ASP A 35 -23.19 1.61 8.59
CA ASP A 35 -22.16 0.73 9.17
C ASP A 35 -22.17 0.70 10.72
N ARG A 36 -22.75 1.72 11.35
CA ARG A 36 -22.88 1.78 12.82
C ARG A 36 -24.22 1.28 13.32
N ASN A 37 -25.21 1.25 12.46
CA ASN A 37 -26.59 0.81 12.75
C ASN A 37 -27.09 -0.14 11.63
N PRO A 38 -26.45 -1.29 11.42
CA PRO A 38 -26.72 -2.16 10.26
C PRO A 38 -28.13 -2.73 10.24
N ASP A 39 -28.78 -2.88 11.41
CA ASP A 39 -30.09 -3.52 11.55
C ASP A 39 -31.21 -2.54 11.98
N ASP A 40 -30.97 -1.21 11.91
CA ASP A 40 -31.98 -0.21 12.30
C ASP A 40 -32.53 0.53 11.05
N PRO A 41 -33.74 0.14 10.54
CA PRO A 41 -34.38 0.81 9.41
C PRO A 41 -34.68 2.29 9.69
N ALA A 42 -35.00 2.64 10.93
CA ALA A 42 -35.31 4.01 11.32
C ALA A 42 -34.05 4.92 11.32
N ALA A 43 -32.88 4.35 11.61
CA ALA A 43 -31.61 5.07 11.45
C ALA A 43 -31.29 5.33 9.98
N ASN A 44 -31.60 4.38 9.09
CA ASN A 44 -31.40 4.50 7.66
C ASN A 44 -32.31 5.57 7.05
N GLU A 45 -33.57 5.65 7.45
CA GLU A 45 -34.50 6.73 7.04
C GLU A 45 -33.99 8.10 7.47
N LYS A 46 -33.59 8.26 8.73
CA LYS A 46 -33.03 9.51 9.25
C LYS A 46 -31.73 9.92 8.57
N PHE A 47 -30.93 8.98 8.16
CA PHE A 47 -29.72 9.26 7.38
C PHE A 47 -30.07 9.80 5.99
N LYS A 48 -31.06 9.20 5.30
CA LYS A 48 -31.55 9.65 4.00
C LYS A 48 -32.15 11.05 4.08
N GLU A 49 -33.00 11.32 5.05
CA GLU A 49 -33.59 12.64 5.30
C GLU A 49 -32.50 13.71 5.57
N ALA A 50 -31.49 13.37 6.36
CA ALA A 50 -30.39 14.30 6.64
C ALA A 50 -29.52 14.58 5.42
N ALA A 51 -29.32 13.58 4.55
CA ALA A 51 -28.57 13.73 3.29
C ALA A 51 -29.33 14.58 2.28
N GLU A 52 -30.62 14.36 2.10
CA GLU A 52 -31.51 15.17 1.23
C GLU A 52 -31.58 16.62 1.69
N ALA A 53 -31.76 16.84 2.99
CA ALA A 53 -31.78 18.19 3.57
C ALA A 53 -30.44 18.92 3.35
N TYR A 54 -29.32 18.25 3.51
CA TYR A 54 -28.01 18.83 3.28
C TYR A 54 -27.78 19.15 1.79
N GLU A 55 -28.22 18.29 0.88
CA GLU A 55 -28.14 18.53 -0.57
C GLU A 55 -28.89 19.79 -1.00
N VAL A 56 -30.11 19.97 -0.52
CA VAL A 56 -30.93 21.16 -0.83
C VAL A 56 -30.33 22.42 -0.21
N LEU A 57 -29.90 22.37 1.03
CA LEU A 57 -29.43 23.56 1.75
C LEU A 57 -27.98 23.97 1.40
N SER A 58 -27.17 23.06 0.86
CA SER A 58 -25.78 23.34 0.48
C SER A 58 -25.65 24.03 -0.88
N ASP A 59 -26.68 23.97 -1.71
CA ASP A 59 -26.71 24.57 -3.04
C ASP A 59 -27.66 25.79 -3.05
N ALA A 60 -27.12 26.96 -3.43
CA ALA A 60 -27.87 28.22 -3.42
C ALA A 60 -29.05 28.21 -4.40
N GLU A 61 -28.94 27.52 -5.54
CA GLU A 61 -30.01 27.44 -6.54
C GLU A 61 -31.12 26.49 -6.09
N LYS A 62 -30.76 25.31 -5.56
CA LYS A 62 -31.71 24.34 -5.00
C LYS A 62 -32.41 24.90 -3.75
N LYS A 63 -31.70 25.64 -2.92
CA LYS A 63 -32.26 26.31 -1.75
C LYS A 63 -33.28 27.37 -2.21
N SER A 64 -32.95 28.20 -3.21
CA SER A 64 -33.87 29.20 -3.73
C SER A 64 -35.12 28.59 -4.37
N ALA A 65 -34.96 27.46 -5.08
CA ALA A 65 -36.10 26.72 -5.65
C ALA A 65 -36.98 26.09 -4.57
N TYR A 66 -36.35 25.57 -3.50
CA TYR A 66 -37.07 25.04 -2.35
C TYR A 66 -37.82 26.11 -1.56
N ASP A 67 -37.23 27.30 -1.37
CA ASP A 67 -37.86 28.45 -0.67
C ASP A 67 -39.05 29.00 -1.43
N GLN A 68 -39.10 28.87 -2.78
CA GLN A 68 -40.18 29.34 -3.64
C GLN A 68 -41.28 28.30 -3.89
N PHE A 69 -40.92 27.04 -4.06
CA PHE A 69 -41.82 25.99 -4.54
C PHE A 69 -41.89 24.75 -3.63
N GLY A 70 -41.24 24.79 -2.47
CA GLY A 70 -41.18 23.64 -1.56
C GLY A 70 -40.52 22.39 -2.17
N HIS A 71 -40.89 21.21 -1.72
CA HIS A 71 -40.38 19.94 -2.25
C HIS A 71 -40.63 19.75 -3.76
N ALA A 72 -41.72 20.31 -4.31
CA ALA A 72 -42.05 20.22 -5.74
C ALA A 72 -41.02 20.96 -6.63
N GLY A 73 -40.43 22.03 -6.14
CA GLY A 73 -39.41 22.79 -6.88
C GLY A 73 -38.07 22.06 -7.02
N VAL A 74 -37.77 21.16 -6.13
CA VAL A 74 -36.49 20.40 -6.13
C VAL A 74 -36.64 19.07 -6.88
N GLN A 75 -37.82 18.45 -6.86
CA GLN A 75 -38.10 17.21 -7.61
C GLN A 75 -38.15 17.40 -9.14
N GLY A 76 -38.43 18.63 -9.62
CA GLY A 76 -38.51 18.95 -11.06
C GLY A 76 -37.16 19.24 -11.74
N MET A 77 -36.08 19.47 -10.99
CA MET A 77 -34.76 19.88 -11.51
C MET A 77 -33.82 18.71 -11.82
N GLY A 78 -34.15 17.49 -11.41
CA GLY A 78 -33.47 16.25 -11.77
C GLY A 78 -34.19 15.53 -12.90
N GLY A 79 -34.00 15.98 -14.15
CA GLY A 79 -34.69 15.44 -15.33
C GLY A 79 -34.36 13.97 -15.56
N ASN A 80 -35.25 13.07 -15.15
CA ASN A 80 -35.72 11.96 -15.98
C ASN A 80 -36.96 11.32 -15.37
N GLN A 81 -38.05 11.24 -16.18
CA GLN A 81 -39.32 10.61 -15.83
C GLN A 81 -39.17 9.10 -15.69
N GLY A 82 -39.60 8.56 -14.55
CA GLY A 82 -40.27 7.27 -14.48
C GLY A 82 -39.38 6.02 -14.33
N ALA A 83 -38.93 5.74 -13.13
CA ALA A 83 -38.77 4.33 -12.69
C ALA A 83 -38.77 4.29 -11.14
N GLY A 84 -39.59 3.39 -10.57
CA GLY A 84 -39.83 3.30 -9.13
C GLY A 84 -38.56 3.02 -8.31
N PHE A 85 -38.46 3.77 -7.25
CA PHE A 85 -37.37 3.72 -6.26
C PHE A 85 -37.52 2.52 -5.32
N GLN A 86 -37.38 1.29 -5.80
CA GLN A 86 -37.52 0.15 -4.90
C GLN A 86 -36.39 -0.89 -4.91
N ASP A 87 -35.30 -0.71 -5.68
CA ASP A 87 -34.21 -1.72 -5.59
C ASP A 87 -32.87 -1.21 -6.18
N PHE A 88 -32.30 -0.11 -5.67
CA PHE A 88 -30.96 0.31 -6.05
C PHE A 88 -30.02 0.36 -4.84
N ASN A 89 -28.98 -0.44 -4.93
CA ASN A 89 -27.84 -0.51 -4.00
C ASN A 89 -27.15 0.86 -3.87
N PHE A 90 -27.41 1.54 -2.76
CA PHE A 90 -27.05 2.95 -2.50
C PHE A 90 -25.55 3.22 -2.42
N GLY A 91 -24.71 2.17 -2.41
CA GLY A 91 -23.25 2.29 -2.33
C GLY A 91 -22.59 2.78 -3.62
N ASP A 92 -23.07 2.34 -4.78
CA ASP A 92 -22.44 2.64 -6.07
C ASP A 92 -22.86 3.99 -6.64
N ILE A 93 -24.08 4.46 -6.34
CA ILE A 93 -24.57 5.75 -6.85
C ILE A 93 -23.97 6.95 -6.08
N PHE A 94 -23.67 6.75 -4.78
CA PHE A 94 -23.06 7.80 -3.96
C PHE A 94 -21.59 8.06 -4.31
N GLY A 95 -20.85 7.07 -4.78
CA GLY A 95 -19.47 7.20 -5.25
C GLY A 95 -19.37 7.99 -6.54
N ASP A 96 -20.24 7.74 -7.49
CA ASP A 96 -20.18 8.35 -8.82
C ASP A 96 -20.80 9.76 -8.86
N ILE A 97 -21.90 10.00 -8.15
CA ILE A 97 -22.57 11.33 -8.15
C ILE A 97 -21.83 12.34 -7.26
N PHE A 98 -21.29 11.90 -6.10
CA PHE A 98 -20.53 12.79 -5.23
C PHE A 98 -19.12 13.07 -5.75
N GLY A 99 -18.51 12.14 -6.48
CA GLY A 99 -17.21 12.34 -7.14
C GLY A 99 -17.28 13.37 -8.28
N ASP A 100 -18.37 13.42 -9.02
CA ASP A 100 -18.49 14.25 -10.22
C ASP A 100 -19.10 15.65 -9.94
N VAL A 101 -20.01 15.76 -8.98
CA VAL A 101 -20.71 17.04 -8.67
C VAL A 101 -19.91 17.92 -7.69
N PHE A 102 -19.17 17.35 -6.73
CA PHE A 102 -18.29 18.13 -5.83
C PHE A 102 -16.89 18.35 -6.38
N GLY A 103 -16.49 17.56 -7.36
CA GLY A 103 -15.27 17.77 -8.13
C GLY A 103 -15.48 18.66 -9.33
N GLY A 104 -16.22 19.78 -9.24
CA GLY A 104 -16.43 20.77 -10.30
C GLY A 104 -15.16 21.16 -11.03
N ARG A 105 -14.55 20.20 -11.72
CA ARG A 105 -13.45 20.42 -12.65
C ARG A 105 -14.02 20.77 -14.00
N ARG A 106 -14.10 22.09 -14.24
CA ARG A 106 -13.95 22.62 -15.58
C ARG A 106 -12.86 21.78 -16.26
N SER A 107 -13.20 21.13 -17.34
CA SER A 107 -12.29 20.49 -18.28
C SER A 107 -11.40 21.56 -18.95
N SER A 108 -10.60 22.26 -18.14
CA SER A 108 -9.40 22.93 -18.64
C SER A 108 -8.42 21.81 -18.88
N GLY A 109 -7.98 21.63 -20.14
CA GLY A 109 -7.16 20.56 -20.66
C GLY A 109 -6.24 19.95 -19.60
N ARG A 110 -6.58 18.76 -19.14
CA ARG A 110 -5.73 18.00 -18.21
C ARG A 110 -4.37 17.86 -18.87
N SER A 111 -3.39 18.61 -18.37
CA SER A 111 -2.00 18.35 -18.68
C SER A 111 -1.79 16.85 -18.43
N ALA A 112 -1.49 16.10 -19.48
CA ALA A 112 -1.33 14.65 -19.38
C ALA A 112 -0.21 14.37 -18.38
N ARG A 113 -0.52 13.63 -17.29
CA ARG A 113 0.49 13.16 -16.38
C ARG A 113 1.14 11.91 -16.98
N GLY A 114 2.46 11.82 -16.91
CA GLY A 114 3.21 10.64 -17.30
C GLY A 114 2.88 9.45 -16.41
N GLN A 115 3.22 8.27 -16.90
CA GLN A 115 2.97 7.03 -16.18
C GLN A 115 3.89 6.90 -14.97
N ASP A 116 3.30 6.43 -13.88
CA ASP A 116 4.08 5.99 -12.73
C ASP A 116 4.79 4.67 -13.09
N LEU A 117 6.05 4.55 -12.66
CA LEU A 117 6.86 3.38 -12.91
C LEU A 117 7.04 2.58 -11.62
N GLN A 118 7.18 1.27 -11.75
CA GLN A 118 7.52 0.39 -10.66
C GLN A 118 8.83 -0.34 -10.98
N TYR A 119 9.75 -0.36 -10.02
CA TYR A 119 11.02 -1.05 -10.09
C TYR A 119 11.19 -1.95 -8.86
N THR A 120 11.45 -3.23 -9.06
CA THR A 120 11.73 -4.16 -7.94
C THR A 120 13.22 -4.13 -7.65
N LEU A 121 13.58 -3.77 -6.42
CA LEU A 121 14.95 -3.72 -5.94
C LEU A 121 15.21 -4.88 -4.98
N GLU A 122 16.09 -5.79 -5.37
CA GLU A 122 16.52 -6.87 -4.50
C GLU A 122 17.61 -6.40 -3.53
N LEU A 123 17.40 -6.71 -2.24
CA LEU A 123 18.31 -6.40 -1.15
C LEU A 123 18.65 -7.66 -0.38
N SER A 124 19.87 -7.76 0.09
CA SER A 124 20.22 -8.74 1.13
C SER A 124 19.53 -8.37 2.45
N LEU A 125 19.29 -9.37 3.32
CA LEU A 125 18.70 -9.14 4.64
C LEU A 125 19.48 -8.08 5.45
N LYS A 126 20.81 -8.09 5.36
CA LYS A 126 21.68 -7.13 6.04
C LYS A 126 21.45 -5.70 5.51
N GLU A 127 21.35 -5.52 4.20
CA GLU A 127 21.09 -4.21 3.58
C GLU A 127 19.70 -3.69 3.95
N ALA A 128 18.70 -4.56 3.98
CA ALA A 128 17.34 -4.19 4.37
C ALA A 128 17.25 -3.73 5.84
N ILE A 129 18.00 -4.38 6.74
CA ILE A 129 17.99 -4.03 8.16
C ILE A 129 18.81 -2.78 8.45
N LEU A 130 19.99 -2.65 7.86
CA LEU A 130 20.91 -1.53 8.15
C LEU A 130 20.65 -0.29 7.30
N GLY A 131 19.89 -0.46 6.21
CA GLY A 131 19.71 0.57 5.19
C GLY A 131 20.91 0.64 4.24
N VAL A 132 20.67 1.12 3.03
CA VAL A 132 21.70 1.19 1.99
C VAL A 132 21.37 2.27 0.97
N LYS A 133 22.38 2.82 0.33
CA LYS A 133 22.24 3.64 -0.88
C LYS A 133 22.64 2.81 -2.09
N LYS A 134 21.68 2.58 -3.02
CA LYS A 134 21.93 1.83 -4.26
C LYS A 134 21.63 2.69 -5.48
N THR A 135 22.44 2.54 -6.51
CA THR A 135 22.19 3.16 -7.81
C THR A 135 21.46 2.17 -8.69
N ILE A 136 20.27 2.55 -9.13
CA ILE A 136 19.45 1.77 -10.08
C ILE A 136 19.47 2.41 -11.45
N LYS A 137 19.30 1.61 -12.48
CA LYS A 137 19.16 2.05 -13.88
C LYS A 137 17.78 1.69 -14.36
N ILE A 138 16.99 2.68 -14.76
CA ILE A 138 15.63 2.48 -15.23
C ILE A 138 15.43 3.06 -16.61
N PRO A 139 14.71 2.40 -17.51
CA PRO A 139 14.27 2.98 -18.76
C PRO A 139 13.11 3.93 -18.47
N VAL A 140 13.22 5.18 -18.87
CA VAL A 140 12.19 6.20 -18.68
C VAL A 140 11.96 7.00 -19.95
N ASP A 141 10.73 7.45 -20.15
CA ASP A 141 10.43 8.46 -21.15
C ASP A 141 10.71 9.82 -20.56
N LYS A 142 11.63 10.56 -21.15
CA LYS A 142 11.99 11.91 -20.77
C LYS A 142 11.44 12.92 -21.76
N SER A 143 10.96 14.04 -21.26
CA SER A 143 10.52 15.12 -22.14
C SER A 143 11.63 15.50 -23.13
N CYS A 144 11.30 15.62 -24.38
CA CYS A 144 12.25 15.97 -25.42
C CYS A 144 12.74 17.43 -25.21
N ASN A 145 14.03 17.59 -24.98
CA ASN A 145 14.62 18.91 -24.72
C ASN A 145 14.50 19.86 -25.93
N ASP A 146 14.58 19.32 -27.17
CA ASP A 146 14.58 20.13 -28.40
C ASP A 146 13.22 20.78 -28.68
N CYS A 147 12.13 20.14 -28.29
CA CYS A 147 10.77 20.67 -28.50
C CYS A 147 10.04 20.93 -27.16
N ALA A 148 10.70 20.82 -26.02
CA ALA A 148 10.12 20.99 -24.68
C ALA A 148 8.81 20.20 -24.51
N GLY A 149 8.76 18.95 -25.04
CA GLY A 149 7.61 18.06 -24.93
C GLY A 149 6.47 18.32 -25.93
N SER A 150 6.52 19.37 -26.76
CA SER A 150 5.44 19.69 -27.71
C SER A 150 5.34 18.68 -28.86
N GLY A 151 6.44 18.04 -29.23
CA GLY A 151 6.55 17.18 -30.40
C GLY A 151 6.65 17.95 -31.72
N ALA A 152 6.47 19.29 -31.72
CA ALA A 152 6.60 20.14 -32.88
C ALA A 152 8.06 20.58 -33.10
N LYS A 153 8.42 20.88 -34.33
CA LYS A 153 9.74 21.44 -34.66
C LYS A 153 9.97 22.76 -33.90
N PRO A 154 11.18 23.03 -33.40
CA PRO A 154 11.49 24.32 -32.77
C PRO A 154 11.07 25.48 -33.66
N GLY A 155 10.31 26.42 -33.11
CA GLY A 155 9.73 27.54 -33.84
C GLY A 155 8.34 27.29 -34.46
N SER A 156 7.83 26.06 -34.43
CA SER A 156 6.45 25.75 -34.78
C SER A 156 5.65 25.31 -33.53
N SER A 157 4.35 25.44 -33.58
CA SER A 157 3.46 25.04 -32.50
C SER A 157 2.34 24.11 -33.02
N PRO A 158 1.83 23.20 -32.18
CA PRO A 158 0.68 22.37 -32.54
C PRO A 158 -0.55 23.28 -32.83
N VAL A 159 -1.21 23.02 -33.95
CA VAL A 159 -2.43 23.78 -34.35
C VAL A 159 -3.68 23.05 -33.88
N THR A 160 -4.75 23.80 -33.62
CA THR A 160 -6.04 23.20 -33.24
C THR A 160 -6.58 22.34 -34.38
N CYS A 161 -7.07 21.16 -34.08
CA CYS A 161 -7.65 20.24 -35.05
C CYS A 161 -8.95 20.82 -35.60
N ASN A 162 -9.04 21.09 -36.91
CA ASN A 162 -10.20 21.65 -37.58
C ASN A 162 -11.43 20.72 -37.60
N GLN A 163 -11.23 19.40 -37.48
CA GLN A 163 -12.31 18.41 -37.50
C GLN A 163 -13.09 18.35 -36.18
N CYS A 164 -12.40 18.50 -35.03
CA CYS A 164 -13.04 18.47 -33.73
C CYS A 164 -12.98 19.80 -32.98
N ASN A 165 -12.46 20.85 -33.60
CA ASN A 165 -12.29 22.20 -33.02
C ASN A 165 -11.61 22.19 -31.64
N GLY A 166 -10.62 21.27 -31.46
CA GLY A 166 -9.86 21.15 -30.23
C GLY A 166 -10.42 20.18 -29.18
N VAL A 167 -11.64 19.68 -29.38
CA VAL A 167 -12.33 18.81 -28.40
C VAL A 167 -11.72 17.41 -28.34
N GLY A 168 -11.05 16.95 -29.40
CA GLY A 168 -10.46 15.60 -29.49
C GLY A 168 -11.47 14.49 -29.81
N GLN A 169 -12.77 14.78 -29.76
CA GLN A 169 -13.86 13.83 -30.01
C GLN A 169 -14.82 14.38 -31.05
N VAL A 170 -15.43 13.49 -31.82
CA VAL A 170 -16.50 13.79 -32.76
C VAL A 170 -17.74 12.99 -32.40
N ARG A 171 -18.91 13.62 -32.50
CA ARG A 171 -20.20 12.95 -32.30
C ARG A 171 -20.65 12.38 -33.65
N MET A 172 -20.85 11.08 -33.67
CA MET A 172 -21.51 10.42 -34.81
C MET A 172 -22.93 10.04 -34.42
N GLN A 173 -23.91 10.49 -35.19
CA GLN A 173 -25.30 10.08 -35.03
C GLN A 173 -25.53 8.82 -35.87
N GLN A 174 -25.88 7.71 -35.20
CA GLN A 174 -26.35 6.49 -35.85
C GLN A 174 -27.80 6.24 -35.45
N GLY A 175 -28.74 6.66 -36.25
CA GLY A 175 -30.15 6.61 -35.93
C GLY A 175 -30.51 7.50 -34.75
N PHE A 176 -31.15 6.94 -33.72
CA PHE A 176 -31.54 7.65 -32.49
C PHE A 176 -30.42 7.76 -31.44
N PHE A 177 -29.24 7.12 -31.66
CA PHE A 177 -28.14 7.13 -30.72
C PHE A 177 -27.02 8.05 -31.18
N SER A 178 -26.53 8.89 -30.26
CA SER A 178 -25.32 9.70 -30.44
C SER A 178 -24.13 9.03 -29.76
N VAL A 179 -23.16 8.58 -30.57
CA VAL A 179 -21.92 7.97 -30.07
C VAL A 179 -20.76 8.95 -30.16
N GLN A 180 -20.04 9.15 -29.09
CA GLN A 180 -18.80 9.92 -29.09
C GLN A 180 -17.62 9.02 -29.46
N GLN A 181 -16.87 9.41 -30.49
CA GLN A 181 -15.67 8.69 -30.91
C GLN A 181 -14.46 9.63 -30.90
N PRO A 182 -13.22 9.08 -30.64
CA PRO A 182 -12.01 9.86 -30.82
C PRO A 182 -11.93 10.43 -32.25
N CYS A 183 -11.55 11.69 -32.38
CA CYS A 183 -11.39 12.32 -33.67
C CYS A 183 -10.29 11.63 -34.51
N ASN A 184 -10.63 11.14 -35.68
CA ASN A 184 -9.69 10.40 -36.53
C ASN A 184 -8.50 11.26 -37.02
N ALA A 185 -8.68 12.56 -37.18
CA ALA A 185 -7.61 13.46 -37.65
C ALA A 185 -6.54 13.73 -36.57
N CYS A 186 -6.96 13.93 -35.31
CA CYS A 186 -6.02 14.19 -34.21
C CYS A 186 -5.88 13.01 -33.22
N ARG A 187 -6.57 11.89 -33.48
CA ARG A 187 -6.54 10.67 -32.64
C ARG A 187 -6.86 10.93 -31.17
N GLY A 188 -7.74 11.89 -30.91
CA GLY A 188 -8.15 12.24 -29.56
C GLY A 188 -7.39 13.41 -28.93
N GLU A 189 -6.30 13.88 -29.51
CA GLU A 189 -5.45 14.93 -28.91
C GLU A 189 -6.03 16.35 -29.05
N GLY A 190 -6.97 16.60 -29.94
CA GLY A 190 -7.55 17.92 -30.21
C GLY A 190 -6.62 18.86 -30.98
N ARG A 191 -5.35 18.50 -31.15
CA ARG A 191 -4.32 19.28 -31.84
C ARG A 191 -3.59 18.44 -32.89
N ILE A 192 -3.04 19.08 -33.91
CA ILE A 192 -2.29 18.44 -35.00
C ILE A 192 -0.92 19.13 -35.11
N ILE A 193 0.14 18.34 -35.25
CA ILE A 193 1.49 18.84 -35.52
C ILE A 193 1.70 18.74 -37.02
N GLN A 194 1.94 19.88 -37.66
CA GLN A 194 2.28 19.94 -39.08
C GLN A 194 3.77 19.59 -39.30
N ASP A 195 4.64 20.24 -38.55
CA ASP A 195 6.09 20.00 -38.59
C ASP A 195 6.54 19.24 -37.35
N HIS A 196 6.95 18.00 -37.51
CA HIS A 196 7.41 17.15 -36.42
C HIS A 196 8.82 17.51 -35.97
N CYS A 197 9.09 17.44 -34.66
CA CYS A 197 10.43 17.55 -34.11
C CYS A 197 11.30 16.41 -34.62
N GLY A 198 12.44 16.73 -35.25
CA GLY A 198 13.37 15.74 -35.81
C GLY A 198 13.93 14.77 -34.77
N SER A 199 14.12 15.23 -33.56
CA SER A 199 14.72 14.43 -32.47
C SER A 199 13.76 13.40 -31.84
N CYS A 200 12.49 13.74 -31.64
CA CYS A 200 11.48 12.83 -31.06
C CYS A 200 10.44 12.37 -32.07
N ARG A 201 10.54 12.80 -33.33
CA ARG A 201 9.63 12.42 -34.43
C ARG A 201 8.15 12.64 -34.10
N GLY A 202 7.86 13.71 -33.37
CA GLY A 202 6.51 14.06 -32.98
C GLY A 202 6.03 13.47 -31.65
N ALA A 203 6.77 12.54 -31.03
CA ALA A 203 6.36 11.92 -29.78
C ALA A 203 6.39 12.88 -28.58
N GLY A 204 7.20 13.92 -28.61
CA GLY A 204 7.39 14.85 -27.48
C GLY A 204 8.26 14.29 -26.35
N VAL A 205 8.53 12.98 -26.36
CA VAL A 205 9.36 12.27 -25.37
C VAL A 205 10.44 11.46 -26.06
N LYS A 206 11.52 11.16 -25.34
CA LYS A 206 12.61 10.28 -25.75
C LYS A 206 12.82 9.18 -24.72
N HIS A 207 13.03 7.95 -25.17
CA HIS A 207 13.41 6.83 -24.32
C HIS A 207 14.88 6.95 -23.92
N GLU A 208 15.15 7.06 -22.62
CA GLU A 208 16.50 7.13 -22.06
C GLU A 208 16.60 6.21 -20.84
N THR A 209 17.82 5.67 -20.63
CA THR A 209 18.13 4.97 -19.37
C THR A 209 18.67 5.98 -18.37
N LYS A 210 17.92 6.17 -17.27
CA LYS A 210 18.32 7.08 -16.19
C LYS A 210 18.93 6.29 -15.04
N SER A 211 20.08 6.79 -14.52
CA SER A 211 20.70 6.26 -13.32
C SER A 211 20.26 7.10 -12.12
N LEU A 212 19.65 6.46 -11.13
CA LEU A 212 19.13 7.11 -9.92
C LEU A 212 19.76 6.51 -8.68
N SER A 213 20.22 7.37 -7.77
CA SER A 213 20.66 6.95 -6.45
C SER A 213 19.50 6.93 -5.49
N VAL A 214 19.13 5.73 -5.01
CA VAL A 214 18.01 5.50 -4.09
C VAL A 214 18.57 5.25 -2.70
N SER A 215 18.12 6.02 -1.72
CA SER A 215 18.43 5.80 -0.31
C SER A 215 17.33 4.98 0.33
N ILE A 216 17.66 3.77 0.73
CA ILE A 216 16.75 2.87 1.41
C ILE A 216 16.95 3.03 2.92
N PRO A 217 15.92 3.38 3.67
CA PRO A 217 16.02 3.51 5.12
C PRO A 217 16.29 2.15 5.79
N SER A 218 16.79 2.18 7.01
CA SER A 218 16.98 0.98 7.83
C SER A 218 15.65 0.38 8.24
N GLY A 219 15.59 -0.95 8.26
CA GLY A 219 14.43 -1.69 8.76
C GLY A 219 13.31 -1.94 7.76
N VAL A 220 13.54 -1.67 6.46
CA VAL A 220 12.59 -2.03 5.40
C VAL A 220 12.32 -3.52 5.38
N ASP A 221 11.12 -3.89 4.96
CA ASP A 221 10.70 -5.28 4.83
C ASP A 221 10.28 -5.61 3.39
N ASN A 222 10.03 -6.89 3.17
CA ASN A 222 9.60 -7.37 1.86
C ASN A 222 8.25 -6.73 1.47
N GLY A 223 8.19 -6.15 0.27
CA GLY A 223 7.00 -5.45 -0.23
C GLY A 223 6.91 -3.96 0.14
N ASP A 224 7.81 -3.44 0.98
CA ASP A 224 7.88 -2.01 1.25
C ASP A 224 8.17 -1.22 -0.03
N LYS A 225 7.60 0.00 -0.12
CA LYS A 225 7.70 0.85 -1.31
C LYS A 225 8.34 2.19 -0.98
N VAL A 226 9.37 2.53 -1.71
CA VAL A 226 10.00 3.87 -1.67
C VAL A 226 9.54 4.65 -2.89
N ARG A 227 8.84 5.78 -2.67
CA ARG A 227 8.38 6.65 -3.74
C ARG A 227 9.43 7.72 -4.04
N LEU A 228 9.78 7.85 -5.30
CA LEU A 228 10.61 8.91 -5.84
C LEU A 228 9.75 9.80 -6.73
N SER A 229 9.38 10.97 -6.23
CA SER A 229 8.47 11.89 -6.92
C SER A 229 9.11 12.46 -8.18
N GLY A 230 8.36 12.43 -9.30
CA GLY A 230 8.79 12.96 -10.57
C GLY A 230 9.87 12.13 -11.30
N GLU A 231 10.14 10.91 -10.83
CA GLU A 231 11.13 10.00 -11.42
C GLU A 231 10.50 8.91 -12.30
N GLY A 232 9.19 9.02 -12.58
CA GLY A 232 8.46 8.17 -13.54
C GLY A 232 8.67 8.58 -14.99
N SER A 233 7.82 8.09 -15.89
CA SER A 233 7.82 8.48 -17.29
C SER A 233 7.20 9.87 -17.49
N ALA A 234 7.72 10.63 -18.45
CA ALA A 234 7.13 11.90 -18.86
C ALA A 234 5.98 11.65 -19.84
N ALA A 235 4.93 12.47 -19.74
CA ALA A 235 3.94 12.58 -20.79
C ALA A 235 4.28 13.72 -21.75
N ARG A 236 3.78 13.63 -22.96
CA ARG A 236 3.90 14.70 -23.95
C ARG A 236 3.24 15.99 -23.45
N GLY A 237 4.04 17.05 -23.31
CA GLY A 237 3.56 18.36 -22.84
C GLY A 237 2.97 18.36 -21.43
N GLY A 238 3.24 17.30 -20.62
CA GLY A 238 2.69 17.09 -19.29
C GLY A 238 3.75 16.93 -18.21
N HIS A 239 3.26 16.62 -17.01
CA HIS A 239 4.12 16.35 -15.86
C HIS A 239 4.63 14.89 -15.89
N THR A 240 5.80 14.66 -15.31
CA THR A 240 6.32 13.30 -15.10
C THR A 240 5.51 12.57 -14.03
N GLY A 241 5.40 11.25 -14.17
CA GLY A 241 4.91 10.36 -13.12
C GLY A 241 5.92 10.18 -12.00
N ASP A 242 5.64 9.26 -11.09
CA ASP A 242 6.50 8.89 -9.98
C ASP A 242 7.12 7.51 -10.21
N LEU A 243 8.25 7.26 -9.54
CA LEU A 243 8.84 5.93 -9.49
C LEU A 243 8.60 5.31 -8.12
N TYR A 244 8.05 4.12 -8.11
CA TYR A 244 7.87 3.29 -6.92
C TYR A 244 8.92 2.16 -6.93
N VAL A 245 9.88 2.25 -6.00
CA VAL A 245 10.86 1.18 -5.79
C VAL A 245 10.29 0.22 -4.76
N VAL A 246 9.94 -0.98 -5.21
CA VAL A 246 9.43 -2.07 -4.36
C VAL A 246 10.60 -2.90 -3.87
N ILE A 247 10.71 -3.04 -2.56
CA ILE A 247 11.79 -3.80 -1.93
C ILE A 247 11.44 -5.29 -1.95
N GLN A 248 12.38 -6.09 -2.39
CA GLN A 248 12.36 -7.54 -2.29
C GLN A 248 13.58 -7.98 -1.49
N VAL A 249 13.35 -8.58 -0.32
CA VAL A 249 14.44 -9.07 0.53
C VAL A 249 14.78 -10.50 0.10
N ALA A 250 16.04 -10.71 -0.28
CA ALA A 250 16.54 -12.03 -0.62
C ALA A 250 16.52 -12.97 0.60
N HIS A 251 16.25 -14.24 0.36
CA HIS A 251 16.35 -15.26 1.40
C HIS A 251 17.77 -15.29 1.99
N ASN A 252 17.86 -15.43 3.30
CA ASN A 252 19.13 -15.56 4.01
C ASN A 252 19.27 -16.97 4.59
N GLU A 253 20.41 -17.62 4.36
CA GLU A 253 20.64 -19.02 4.80
C GLU A 253 20.77 -19.16 6.32
N ILE A 254 21.09 -18.09 7.03
CA ILE A 254 21.36 -18.12 8.46
C ILE A 254 20.19 -17.56 9.27
N PHE A 255 19.64 -16.43 8.83
CA PHE A 255 18.64 -15.69 9.59
C PHE A 255 17.27 -15.72 8.94
N GLU A 256 16.26 -16.00 9.73
CA GLU A 256 14.86 -15.73 9.43
C GLU A 256 14.40 -14.46 10.15
N ARG A 257 13.66 -13.61 9.50
CA ARG A 257 13.13 -12.38 10.07
C ARG A 257 11.63 -12.50 10.31
N ASP A 258 11.19 -12.17 11.53
CA ASP A 258 9.79 -11.99 11.89
C ASP A 258 9.61 -10.59 12.52
N GLY A 259 9.09 -9.69 11.71
CA GLY A 259 8.95 -8.29 12.08
C GLY A 259 10.30 -7.65 12.47
N ARG A 260 10.54 -7.44 13.77
CA ARG A 260 11.81 -6.89 14.28
C ARG A 260 12.75 -7.94 14.83
N ASP A 261 12.27 -9.13 15.12
CA ASP A 261 13.07 -10.19 15.68
C ASP A 261 13.73 -11.01 14.58
N LEU A 262 14.91 -11.51 14.88
CA LEU A 262 15.69 -12.38 14.01
C LEU A 262 15.85 -13.73 14.67
N TYR A 263 15.65 -14.78 13.90
CA TYR A 263 15.76 -16.16 14.32
C TYR A 263 16.90 -16.82 13.56
N PHE A 264 17.64 -17.67 14.25
CA PHE A 264 18.61 -18.54 13.61
C PHE A 264 18.85 -19.78 14.47
N GLU A 265 19.33 -20.85 13.83
CA GLU A 265 19.73 -22.07 14.50
C GLU A 265 21.24 -22.11 14.66
N ALA A 266 21.70 -22.41 15.89
CA ALA A 266 23.11 -22.57 16.20
C ALA A 266 23.39 -24.04 16.55
N PRO A 267 24.15 -24.76 15.72
CA PRO A 267 24.67 -26.07 16.12
C PRO A 267 25.68 -25.86 17.24
N ILE A 268 25.54 -26.64 18.31
CA ILE A 268 26.50 -26.68 19.42
C ILE A 268 27.00 -28.11 19.63
N PRO A 269 28.28 -28.30 19.90
CA PRO A 269 28.82 -29.60 20.23
C PRO A 269 28.17 -30.20 21.49
N PHE A 270 28.04 -31.52 21.52
CA PHE A 270 27.43 -32.24 22.63
C PHE A 270 28.09 -31.91 23.99
N GLU A 271 29.43 -31.85 24.04
CA GLU A 271 30.18 -31.51 25.25
C GLU A 271 29.86 -30.11 25.76
N VAL A 272 29.66 -29.13 24.85
CA VAL A 272 29.23 -27.76 25.23
C VAL A 272 27.83 -27.76 25.79
N ALA A 273 26.95 -28.59 25.24
CA ALA A 273 25.58 -28.71 25.73
C ALA A 273 25.55 -29.31 27.18
N VAL A 274 26.40 -30.26 27.46
CA VAL A 274 26.47 -30.91 28.77
C VAL A 274 27.21 -30.08 29.80
N LEU A 275 28.41 -29.61 29.47
CA LEU A 275 29.30 -28.93 30.41
C LEU A 275 29.04 -27.44 30.53
N GLY A 276 28.36 -26.89 29.57
CA GLY A 276 28.26 -25.44 29.38
C GLY A 276 29.51 -24.88 28.69
N GLY A 277 29.44 -23.63 28.31
CA GLY A 277 30.54 -22.96 27.60
C GLY A 277 30.15 -21.64 27.00
N THR A 278 31.01 -21.09 26.15
CA THR A 278 30.73 -19.89 25.37
C THR A 278 30.96 -20.21 23.92
N ILE A 279 29.96 -19.88 23.07
CA ILE A 279 30.04 -20.03 21.63
C ILE A 279 29.99 -18.66 20.97
N ASN A 280 30.59 -18.51 19.79
CA ASN A 280 30.49 -17.32 18.99
C ASN A 280 29.40 -17.53 17.94
N VAL A 281 28.32 -16.76 18.06
CA VAL A 281 27.21 -16.79 17.11
C VAL A 281 27.25 -15.59 16.17
N PRO A 282 26.71 -15.72 14.95
CA PRO A 282 26.63 -14.60 14.03
C PRO A 282 25.65 -13.53 14.55
N GLY A 283 26.02 -12.28 14.41
CA GLY A 283 25.14 -11.14 14.57
C GLY A 283 25.14 -10.30 13.29
N LEU A 284 24.25 -9.32 13.19
CA LEU A 284 24.14 -8.45 11.99
C LEU A 284 25.43 -7.69 11.68
N GLU A 285 26.12 -7.19 12.69
CA GLU A 285 27.29 -6.35 12.57
C GLU A 285 28.59 -7.10 12.92
N SER A 286 28.53 -7.92 13.94
CA SER A 286 29.70 -8.65 14.46
C SER A 286 29.28 -9.98 15.13
N LYS A 287 30.24 -10.85 15.36
CA LYS A 287 30.04 -12.07 16.15
C LYS A 287 29.71 -11.70 17.60
N ILE A 288 28.82 -12.49 18.21
CA ILE A 288 28.34 -12.30 19.58
C ILE A 288 28.73 -13.52 20.39
N ALA A 289 29.37 -13.32 21.53
CA ALA A 289 29.67 -14.39 22.47
C ALA A 289 28.40 -14.76 23.26
N LEU A 290 27.87 -15.95 23.05
CA LEU A 290 26.71 -16.49 23.74
C LEU A 290 27.13 -17.52 24.78
N LYS A 291 26.78 -17.27 26.04
CA LYS A 291 27.03 -18.21 27.14
C LYS A 291 25.97 -19.29 27.16
N ILE A 292 26.35 -20.52 27.02
CA ILE A 292 25.51 -21.71 27.09
C ILE A 292 25.62 -22.31 28.50
N PRO A 293 24.54 -22.39 29.28
CA PRO A 293 24.52 -23.08 30.57
C PRO A 293 24.74 -24.59 30.38
N SER A 294 25.27 -25.24 31.41
CA SER A 294 25.33 -26.71 31.45
C SER A 294 23.92 -27.31 31.36
N TYR A 295 23.86 -28.53 30.84
CA TYR A 295 22.62 -29.32 30.64
C TYR A 295 21.61 -28.63 29.67
N THR A 296 22.11 -27.84 28.72
CA THR A 296 21.27 -27.21 27.68
C THR A 296 20.76 -28.28 26.73
N GLN A 297 19.43 -28.35 26.58
CA GLN A 297 18.77 -29.29 25.67
C GLN A 297 18.62 -28.67 24.27
N THR A 298 18.55 -29.55 23.26
CA THR A 298 18.25 -29.13 21.89
C THR A 298 16.90 -28.46 21.84
N GLY A 299 16.74 -27.42 20.97
CA GLY A 299 15.53 -26.63 20.86
C GLY A 299 15.41 -25.48 21.87
N LYS A 300 16.36 -25.35 22.81
CA LYS A 300 16.41 -24.23 23.74
C LYS A 300 16.65 -22.92 22.98
N ILE A 301 15.83 -21.91 23.25
CA ILE A 301 15.97 -20.58 22.63
C ILE A 301 16.65 -19.63 23.61
N PHE A 302 17.72 -19.00 23.15
CA PHE A 302 18.42 -17.92 23.85
C PHE A 302 18.09 -16.57 23.20
N ARG A 303 17.65 -15.63 24.02
CA ARG A 303 17.28 -14.29 23.57
C ARG A 303 18.41 -13.30 23.82
N ILE A 304 18.89 -12.67 22.76
CA ILE A 304 19.91 -11.65 22.80
C ILE A 304 19.23 -10.31 22.53
N LYS A 305 19.00 -9.54 23.58
CA LYS A 305 18.21 -8.31 23.55
C LYS A 305 18.84 -7.23 22.67
N GLY A 306 18.01 -6.57 21.85
CA GLY A 306 18.41 -5.42 21.04
C GLY A 306 19.38 -5.74 19.88
N LYS A 307 19.51 -7.01 19.51
CA LYS A 307 20.38 -7.47 18.40
C LYS A 307 19.61 -7.89 17.15
N GLY A 308 18.30 -7.68 17.12
CA GLY A 308 17.44 -7.89 15.98
C GLY A 308 17.43 -6.71 15.01
N ALA A 309 16.42 -6.66 14.14
CA ALA A 309 16.19 -5.61 13.16
C ALA A 309 15.51 -4.38 13.80
N ALA A 310 15.73 -3.20 13.22
CA ALA A 310 14.86 -2.03 13.44
C ALA A 310 13.65 -2.11 12.51
N SER A 311 12.64 -1.27 12.74
CA SER A 311 11.55 -1.02 11.80
C SER A 311 11.70 0.40 11.23
N VAL A 312 11.20 0.64 10.03
CA VAL A 312 11.18 1.99 9.42
C VAL A 312 10.42 2.99 10.32
N ARG A 313 9.41 2.52 11.07
CA ARG A 313 8.57 3.36 11.95
C ARG A 313 9.10 3.50 13.38
N ASP A 314 9.98 2.60 13.80
CA ASP A 314 10.51 2.55 15.18
C ASP A 314 11.98 2.16 15.15
N SER A 315 12.83 3.07 15.60
CA SER A 315 14.28 2.86 15.65
C SER A 315 14.73 1.82 16.70
N ARG A 316 13.83 1.41 17.60
CA ARG A 316 14.13 0.36 18.57
C ARG A 316 14.31 -0.97 17.86
N ARG A 317 15.46 -1.59 18.10
CA ARG A 317 15.76 -2.92 17.57
C ARG A 317 14.98 -3.99 18.32
N GLY A 318 14.53 -5.01 17.61
CA GLY A 318 14.04 -6.25 18.18
C GLY A 318 15.16 -7.09 18.75
N ASP A 319 14.88 -8.34 19.02
CA ASP A 319 15.82 -9.27 19.65
C ASP A 319 16.35 -10.28 18.62
N LEU A 320 17.49 -10.87 18.95
CA LEU A 320 18.05 -11.97 18.19
C LEU A 320 17.80 -13.27 18.99
N LEU A 321 17.08 -14.21 18.39
CA LEU A 321 16.63 -15.43 19.00
C LEU A 321 17.44 -16.60 18.41
N CYS A 322 18.30 -17.17 19.25
CA CYS A 322 19.16 -18.28 18.90
C CYS A 322 18.53 -19.59 19.39
N ARG A 323 18.08 -20.44 18.47
CA ARG A 323 17.65 -21.79 18.77
C ARG A 323 18.87 -22.73 18.72
N VAL A 324 19.14 -23.39 19.79
CA VAL A 324 20.27 -24.30 19.87
C VAL A 324 19.88 -25.69 19.36
N VAL A 325 20.73 -26.26 18.52
CA VAL A 325 20.62 -27.63 18.02
C VAL A 325 21.90 -28.38 18.48
N VAL A 326 21.73 -29.43 19.27
CA VAL A 326 22.87 -30.20 19.74
C VAL A 326 23.35 -31.13 18.63
N GLU A 327 24.62 -31.01 18.26
CA GLU A 327 25.26 -31.82 17.25
C GLU A 327 25.93 -33.05 17.91
N THR A 328 25.62 -34.21 17.37
CA THR A 328 26.27 -35.46 17.81
C THR A 328 27.61 -35.62 17.10
N PRO A 329 28.71 -35.90 17.82
CA PRO A 329 30.02 -36.07 17.20
C PRO A 329 30.06 -37.28 16.26
N VAL A 330 30.70 -37.11 15.12
CA VAL A 330 30.89 -38.14 14.09
C VAL A 330 32.37 -38.43 13.86
N ASN A 331 32.68 -39.52 13.18
CA ASN A 331 34.07 -39.91 12.85
C ASN A 331 34.99 -40.13 14.07
N LEU A 332 34.43 -40.67 15.16
CA LEU A 332 35.17 -40.94 16.37
C LEU A 332 36.19 -42.11 16.17
N SER A 333 37.38 -41.99 16.73
CA SER A 333 38.36 -43.03 16.80
C SER A 333 37.89 -44.15 17.74
N LYS A 334 38.48 -45.36 17.61
CA LYS A 334 38.17 -46.50 18.48
C LYS A 334 38.38 -46.17 19.96
N ALA A 335 39.40 -45.38 20.29
CA ALA A 335 39.67 -44.94 21.66
C ALA A 335 38.57 -44.01 22.20
N GLN A 336 38.12 -43.08 21.38
CA GLN A 336 37.02 -42.15 21.73
C GLN A 336 35.69 -42.89 21.90
N LEU A 337 35.40 -43.86 21.03
CA LEU A 337 34.21 -44.69 21.14
C LEU A 337 34.20 -45.46 22.46
N LYS A 338 35.33 -46.05 22.86
CA LYS A 338 35.46 -46.78 24.14
C LYS A 338 35.13 -45.85 25.33
N ILE A 339 35.68 -44.64 25.36
CA ILE A 339 35.39 -43.66 26.41
C ILE A 339 33.88 -43.31 26.41
N PHE A 340 33.27 -43.18 25.23
CA PHE A 340 31.85 -42.91 25.10
C PHE A 340 30.99 -44.07 25.61
N GLU A 341 31.40 -45.35 25.38
CA GLU A 341 30.73 -46.54 25.90
C GLU A 341 30.79 -46.58 27.42
N GLU A 342 31.95 -46.31 28.02
CA GLU A 342 32.13 -46.23 29.46
C GLU A 342 31.26 -45.14 30.09
N PHE A 343 31.23 -43.95 29.46
CA PHE A 343 30.34 -42.85 29.87
C PHE A 343 28.86 -43.23 29.75
N ALA A 344 28.43 -43.83 28.63
CA ALA A 344 27.07 -44.27 28.42
C ALA A 344 26.59 -45.28 29.49
N GLN A 345 27.47 -46.20 29.90
CA GLN A 345 27.18 -47.13 30.99
C GLN A 345 26.99 -46.40 32.33
N SER A 346 27.79 -45.37 32.59
CA SER A 346 27.71 -44.61 33.85
C SER A 346 26.42 -43.80 34.00
N ILE A 347 25.78 -43.44 32.86
CA ILE A 347 24.52 -42.63 32.82
C ILE A 347 23.29 -43.44 32.40
N ALA A 348 23.31 -44.77 32.53
CA ALA A 348 22.21 -45.64 32.11
C ALA A 348 20.92 -45.46 32.93
N GLY A 349 20.98 -44.80 34.08
CA GLY A 349 19.82 -44.52 34.94
C GLY A 349 18.78 -43.55 34.33
N GLU A 350 17.52 -43.78 34.68
CA GLU A 350 16.39 -42.91 34.19
C GLU A 350 16.51 -41.45 34.73
N GLU A 351 17.22 -41.23 35.82
CA GLU A 351 17.48 -39.93 36.43
C GLU A 351 18.27 -38.99 35.49
N HIS A 352 19.10 -39.58 34.64
CA HIS A 352 19.92 -38.84 33.67
C HIS A 352 19.14 -38.46 32.37
N HIS A 353 17.97 -39.08 32.15
CA HIS A 353 17.18 -38.95 30.93
C HIS A 353 15.72 -38.55 31.20
N PRO A 354 15.44 -37.36 31.75
CA PRO A 354 14.09 -36.96 32.17
C PRO A 354 13.09 -36.86 31.01
N ILE A 355 13.53 -36.49 29.81
CA ILE A 355 12.66 -36.40 28.61
C ILE A 355 12.26 -37.83 28.18
N LYS A 356 13.22 -38.77 28.12
CA LYS A 356 12.96 -40.18 27.80
C LYS A 356 11.98 -40.80 28.82
N LYS A 357 12.17 -40.49 30.11
CA LYS A 357 11.28 -40.95 31.19
C LYS A 357 9.84 -40.44 31.02
N SER A 358 9.69 -39.14 30.74
CA SER A 358 8.36 -38.55 30.49
C SER A 358 7.68 -39.13 29.25
N PHE A 359 8.44 -39.35 28.17
CA PHE A 359 7.93 -39.96 26.94
C PHE A 359 7.47 -41.40 27.19
N LYS A 360 8.29 -42.22 27.91
CA LYS A 360 7.94 -43.59 28.27
C LYS A 360 6.61 -43.64 29.05
N LYS A 361 6.46 -42.78 30.08
CA LYS A 361 5.24 -42.69 30.87
C LYS A 361 4.02 -42.33 30.01
N ALA A 362 4.17 -41.40 29.08
CA ALA A 362 3.07 -41.02 28.17
C ALA A 362 2.72 -42.15 27.19
N SER A 363 3.72 -42.87 26.66
CA SER A 363 3.56 -44.01 25.79
C SER A 363 2.82 -45.17 26.49
N ASP A 364 3.21 -45.49 27.73
CA ASP A 364 2.57 -46.53 28.53
C ASP A 364 1.08 -46.19 28.82
N GLN A 365 0.77 -44.93 29.07
CA GLN A 365 -0.60 -44.44 29.24
C GLN A 365 -1.41 -44.55 27.97
N PHE A 366 -0.82 -44.32 26.79
CA PHE A 366 -1.48 -44.45 25.51
C PHE A 366 -1.87 -45.86 25.15
N HIS A 367 -0.99 -46.84 25.49
CA HIS A 367 -1.23 -48.26 25.21
C HIS A 367 -2.13 -48.95 26.23
N ASN A 368 -2.31 -48.37 27.42
CA ASN A 368 -3.15 -48.94 28.49
C ASN A 368 -4.58 -48.35 28.48
N LYS A 369 -4.93 -47.53 27.50
CA LYS A 369 -6.28 -47.07 27.17
C LYS A 369 -6.82 -47.85 25.96
#